data_da9a4a423774d8bee61ced3b6d1acfb8
#
_entry.id   da9a4a423774d8bee61ced3b6d1acfb8
#
_cell.length_a   1.000
_cell.length_b   1.000
_cell.length_c   1.000
_cell.angle_alpha   90.00
_cell.angle_beta   90.00
_cell.angle_gamma   90.00
#
_symmetry.space_group_name_H-M   'P 1'
#
loop_
_entity.id
_entity.type
_entity.pdbx_description
1 polymer ?
#
loop_
_entity_poly.entity_id
_entity_poly.type
_entity_poly.pdbx_seq_one_letter_code
_entity_poly.pdbx_strand_id
1 'polypeptide(L)'
;MARKFTNKNLALKAEERREMNDFPYGELRAVNRKHLYEIWKKAQKDDLETLTEEEKHLARIMLDHSGEYFNQFEFADAMTDHEYDPGTEVNPFLHVTLHAVAEKQIEDRDPIEAFQFYNAMLQNKCSRHEAIHLLLNIIIRFLFQALKEKVAFPLDSYREVLVAYKSRKPDKIIRLLEKV
;
A
#
# COMPACT_ATOMS: atom_id res chain seq x y z
N MET A 1 0.11 37.42 -1.87
CA MET A 1 -1.06 37.43 -0.95
C MET A 1 -1.15 36.03 -0.31
N ALA A 2 -0.75 35.88 0.94
CA ALA A 2 -0.83 34.64 1.68
C ALA A 2 -2.28 34.40 2.13
N ARG A 3 -2.89 33.30 1.68
CA ARG A 3 -4.21 32.88 2.18
C ARG A 3 -4.07 32.49 3.66
N LYS A 4 -4.70 33.27 4.55
CA LYS A 4 -4.88 32.93 5.95
C LYS A 4 -5.73 31.64 6.02
N PHE A 5 -5.11 30.51 6.36
CA PHE A 5 -5.84 29.33 6.81
C PHE A 5 -6.56 29.67 8.10
N THR A 6 -7.88 29.70 8.08
CA THR A 6 -8.68 30.04 9.25
C THR A 6 -8.65 28.91 10.26
N ASN A 7 -8.61 29.25 11.58
CA ASN A 7 -8.67 28.30 12.71
C ASN A 7 -9.80 27.26 12.62
N LYS A 8 -10.83 27.55 11.84
CA LYS A 8 -11.97 26.65 11.59
C LYS A 8 -11.57 25.39 10.80
N ASN A 9 -10.65 25.52 9.84
CA ASN A 9 -10.15 24.37 9.04
C ASN A 9 -9.19 23.48 9.84
N LEU A 10 -8.50 24.04 10.83
CA LEU A 10 -7.66 23.27 11.76
C LEU A 10 -8.49 22.50 12.78
N ALA A 11 -9.60 23.10 13.26
CA ALA A 11 -10.53 22.43 14.18
C ALA A 11 -11.28 21.28 13.51
N LEU A 12 -11.75 21.45 12.26
CA LEU A 12 -12.40 20.39 11.47
C LEU A 12 -11.45 19.22 11.20
N LYS A 13 -10.19 19.48 10.84
CA LYS A 13 -9.17 18.44 10.68
C LYS A 13 -8.83 17.72 12.00
N ALA A 14 -8.90 18.42 13.13
CA ALA A 14 -8.69 17.82 14.45
C ALA A 14 -9.89 16.98 14.90
N GLU A 15 -11.11 17.36 14.53
CA GLU A 15 -12.33 16.59 14.79
C GLU A 15 -12.40 15.33 13.90
N GLU A 16 -12.11 15.46 12.61
CA GLU A 16 -11.97 14.32 11.67
C GLU A 16 -10.90 13.33 12.13
N ARG A 17 -9.78 13.82 12.70
CA ARG A 17 -8.76 12.98 13.32
C ARG A 17 -9.23 12.29 14.59
N ARG A 18 -10.09 12.92 15.40
CA ARG A 18 -10.65 12.33 16.61
C ARG A 18 -11.67 11.23 16.28
N GLU A 19 -12.54 11.45 15.30
CA GLU A 19 -13.49 10.44 14.83
C GLU A 19 -12.81 9.23 14.16
N MET A 20 -11.65 9.43 13.51
CA MET A 20 -10.81 8.32 13.03
C MET A 20 -10.13 7.56 14.18
N ASN A 21 -9.86 8.21 15.31
CA ASN A 21 -9.28 7.56 16.50
C ASN A 21 -10.29 6.73 17.33
N ASP A 22 -11.59 6.93 17.18
CA ASP A 22 -12.61 6.15 17.87
C ASP A 22 -12.83 4.74 17.27
N PHE A 23 -12.30 4.47 16.09
CA PHE A 23 -12.18 3.12 15.57
C PHE A 23 -10.85 2.52 16.06
N PRO A 24 -10.75 1.21 16.40
CA PRO A 24 -9.54 0.61 16.99
C PRO A 24 -8.37 0.48 15.96
N TYR A 25 -8.19 1.49 15.10
CA TYR A 25 -7.10 1.52 14.12
C TYR A 25 -5.72 1.45 14.79
N GLY A 26 -5.57 2.06 15.96
CA GLY A 26 -4.33 2.01 16.73
C GLY A 26 -3.99 0.59 17.17
N GLU A 27 -4.96 -0.12 17.71
CA GLU A 27 -4.80 -1.51 18.14
C GLU A 27 -4.56 -2.44 16.95
N LEU A 28 -5.35 -2.30 15.87
CA LEU A 28 -5.17 -3.08 14.64
C LEU A 28 -3.80 -2.83 14.02
N ARG A 29 -3.34 -1.60 14.02
CA ARG A 29 -2.01 -1.21 13.52
C ARG A 29 -0.90 -1.85 14.36
N ALA A 30 -1.01 -1.80 15.68
CA ALA A 30 -0.03 -2.41 16.57
C ALA A 30 0.03 -3.93 16.41
N VAL A 31 -1.12 -4.58 16.30
CA VAL A 31 -1.22 -6.03 16.04
C VAL A 31 -0.60 -6.39 14.70
N ASN A 32 -0.92 -5.62 13.64
CA ASN A 32 -0.37 -5.87 12.31
C ASN A 32 1.16 -5.67 12.28
N ARG A 33 1.70 -4.63 12.93
CA ARG A 33 3.16 -4.40 13.00
C ARG A 33 3.86 -5.51 13.76
N LYS A 34 3.31 -5.95 14.88
CA LYS A 34 3.85 -7.07 15.63
C LYS A 34 3.87 -8.34 14.78
N HIS A 35 2.80 -8.62 14.06
CA HIS A 35 2.73 -9.77 13.15
C HIS A 35 3.78 -9.69 12.04
N LEU A 36 3.94 -8.53 11.38
CA LEU A 36 4.96 -8.33 10.35
C LEU A 36 6.38 -8.42 10.94
N TYR A 37 6.59 -7.95 12.17
CA TYR A 37 7.87 -8.13 12.86
C TYR A 37 8.21 -9.60 13.09
N GLU A 38 7.26 -10.41 13.52
CA GLU A 38 7.49 -11.86 13.70
C GLU A 38 7.84 -12.55 12.37
N ILE A 39 7.15 -12.19 11.29
CA ILE A 39 7.47 -12.66 9.93
C ILE A 39 8.89 -12.24 9.55
N TRP A 40 9.27 -10.97 9.77
CA TRP A 40 10.58 -10.44 9.49
C TRP A 40 11.69 -11.19 10.24
N LYS A 41 11.51 -11.42 11.55
CA LYS A 41 12.50 -12.15 12.38
C LYS A 41 12.70 -13.59 11.93
N LYS A 42 11.66 -14.25 11.44
CA LYS A 42 11.75 -15.60 10.85
C LYS A 42 12.46 -15.57 9.50
N ALA A 43 12.10 -14.60 8.65
CA ALA A 43 12.71 -14.42 7.34
C ALA A 43 14.25 -14.21 7.43
N GLN A 44 14.71 -13.40 8.40
CA GLN A 44 16.13 -13.17 8.62
C GLN A 44 16.90 -14.42 9.06
N LYS A 45 16.23 -15.38 9.71
CA LYS A 45 16.82 -16.64 10.19
C LYS A 45 16.67 -17.80 9.22
N ASP A 46 16.08 -17.55 8.06
CA ASP A 46 15.67 -18.59 7.10
C ASP A 46 14.73 -19.67 7.69
N ASP A 47 13.99 -19.29 8.75
CA ASP A 47 13.02 -20.14 9.45
C ASP A 47 11.61 -19.93 8.88
N LEU A 48 11.42 -20.31 7.62
CA LEU A 48 10.16 -20.09 6.91
C LEU A 48 9.17 -21.27 7.05
N GLU A 49 9.61 -22.43 7.57
CA GLU A 49 8.78 -23.65 7.62
C GLU A 49 7.53 -23.49 8.50
N THR A 50 7.61 -22.62 9.51
CA THR A 50 6.53 -22.34 10.46
C THR A 50 5.52 -21.29 9.97
N LEU A 51 5.79 -20.67 8.82
CA LEU A 51 4.95 -19.65 8.20
C LEU A 51 3.93 -20.26 7.25
N THR A 52 2.74 -19.65 7.17
CA THR A 52 1.76 -19.92 6.11
C THR A 52 2.30 -19.49 4.74
N GLU A 53 1.68 -19.89 3.65
CA GLU A 53 2.13 -19.50 2.30
C GLU A 53 2.00 -17.98 2.09
N GLU A 54 0.95 -17.34 2.65
CA GLU A 54 0.79 -15.89 2.62
C GLU A 54 1.88 -15.18 3.42
N GLU A 55 2.25 -15.70 4.59
CA GLU A 55 3.34 -15.15 5.40
C GLU A 55 4.71 -15.35 4.74
N LYS A 56 4.95 -16.50 4.09
CA LYS A 56 6.15 -16.72 3.28
C LYS A 56 6.24 -15.74 2.11
N HIS A 57 5.09 -15.42 1.51
CA HIS A 57 5.03 -14.43 0.45
C HIS A 57 5.40 -13.04 0.97
N LEU A 58 4.81 -12.61 2.09
CA LEU A 58 5.17 -11.36 2.77
C LEU A 58 6.64 -11.32 3.18
N ALA A 59 7.18 -12.43 3.72
CA ALA A 59 8.58 -12.54 4.10
C ALA A 59 9.52 -12.25 2.91
N ARG A 60 9.22 -12.83 1.74
CA ARG A 60 9.98 -12.57 0.50
C ARG A 60 9.93 -11.11 0.09
N ILE A 61 8.73 -10.51 0.09
CA ILE A 61 8.57 -9.08 -0.23
C ILE A 61 9.37 -8.20 0.75
N MET A 62 9.32 -8.50 2.04
CA MET A 62 10.09 -7.75 3.05
C MET A 62 11.59 -7.87 2.84
N LEU A 63 12.09 -9.05 2.49
CA LEU A 63 13.50 -9.26 2.15
C LEU A 63 13.90 -8.48 0.89
N ASP A 64 13.09 -8.49 -0.15
CA ASP A 64 13.32 -7.73 -1.40
C ASP A 64 13.38 -6.21 -1.15
N HIS A 65 12.65 -5.72 -0.14
CA HIS A 65 12.62 -4.30 0.25
C HIS A 65 13.52 -3.97 1.45
N SER A 66 14.34 -4.93 1.91
CA SER A 66 15.21 -4.73 3.08
C SER A 66 16.26 -3.63 2.85
N GLY A 67 16.69 -3.40 1.61
CA GLY A 67 17.60 -2.32 1.27
C GLY A 67 17.08 -0.91 1.60
N GLU A 68 15.75 -0.74 1.58
CA GLU A 68 15.08 0.54 1.83
C GLU A 68 14.51 0.63 3.26
N TYR A 69 13.95 -0.48 3.77
CA TYR A 69 13.12 -0.47 4.98
C TYR A 69 13.64 -1.36 6.11
N PHE A 70 14.92 -1.74 6.09
CA PHE A 70 15.50 -2.62 7.11
C PHE A 70 15.21 -2.15 8.54
N ASN A 71 15.49 -0.89 8.84
CA ASN A 71 15.32 -0.35 10.18
C ASN A 71 13.85 -0.35 10.63
N GLN A 72 12.93 -0.04 9.72
CA GLN A 72 11.50 -0.03 10.03
C GLN A 72 10.99 -1.43 10.34
N PHE A 73 11.46 -2.45 9.63
CA PHE A 73 11.10 -3.84 9.91
C PHE A 73 11.79 -4.35 11.18
N GLU A 74 13.07 -4.03 11.38
CA GLU A 74 13.87 -4.50 12.52
C GLU A 74 13.36 -3.96 13.85
N PHE A 75 12.84 -2.74 13.88
CA PHE A 75 12.34 -2.06 15.08
C PHE A 75 10.80 -1.90 15.08
N ALA A 76 10.09 -2.72 14.31
CA ALA A 76 8.64 -2.60 14.18
C ALA A 76 7.88 -2.80 15.50
N ASP A 77 8.39 -3.65 16.38
CA ASP A 77 7.83 -3.91 17.71
C ASP A 77 8.04 -2.74 18.67
N ALA A 78 9.13 -1.99 18.51
CA ALA A 78 9.42 -0.79 19.31
C ALA A 78 8.71 0.47 18.77
N MET A 79 8.26 0.46 17.51
CA MET A 79 7.64 1.58 16.81
C MET A 79 6.14 1.42 16.60
N THR A 80 5.46 0.69 17.47
CA THR A 80 4.03 0.38 17.33
C THR A 80 3.13 1.60 17.22
N ASP A 81 3.49 2.68 17.91
CA ASP A 81 2.71 3.92 18.01
C ASP A 81 3.06 4.96 16.94
N HIS A 82 4.11 4.72 16.15
CA HIS A 82 4.51 5.65 15.09
C HIS A 82 3.43 5.74 14.00
N GLU A 83 2.96 6.94 13.70
CA GLU A 83 2.01 7.22 12.62
C GLU A 83 2.74 7.81 11.41
N TYR A 84 2.72 7.06 10.30
CA TYR A 84 3.27 7.54 9.04
C TYR A 84 2.36 8.59 8.42
N ASP A 85 2.91 9.78 8.16
CA ASP A 85 2.19 10.83 7.43
C ASP A 85 2.32 10.60 5.91
N PRO A 86 1.23 10.26 5.20
CA PRO A 86 1.28 9.99 3.77
C PRO A 86 1.80 11.17 2.92
N GLY A 87 1.81 12.39 3.47
CA GLY A 87 2.32 13.58 2.79
C GLY A 87 3.84 13.74 2.86
N THR A 88 4.50 13.05 3.80
CA THR A 88 5.92 13.28 4.10
C THR A 88 6.76 12.00 4.12
N GLU A 89 6.15 10.85 4.35
CA GLU A 89 6.88 9.59 4.47
C GLU A 89 6.11 8.38 3.91
N VAL A 90 6.84 7.39 3.43
CA VAL A 90 6.27 6.12 2.99
C VAL A 90 6.04 5.22 4.21
N ASN A 91 4.86 4.63 4.32
CA ASN A 91 4.59 3.59 5.30
C ASN A 91 5.07 2.22 4.77
N PRO A 92 6.19 1.67 5.25
CA PRO A 92 6.76 0.43 4.73
C PRO A 92 5.87 -0.79 4.97
N PHE A 93 5.09 -0.79 6.06
CA PHE A 93 4.19 -1.89 6.38
C PHE A 93 2.99 -1.92 5.43
N LEU A 94 2.43 -0.74 5.11
CA LEU A 94 1.39 -0.62 4.10
C LEU A 94 1.95 -0.97 2.71
N HIS A 95 3.17 -0.54 2.41
CA HIS A 95 3.84 -0.79 1.14
C HIS A 95 3.97 -2.30 0.86
N VAL A 96 4.56 -3.07 1.78
CA VAL A 96 4.73 -4.53 1.59
C VAL A 96 3.39 -5.28 1.59
N THR A 97 2.41 -4.83 2.38
CA THR A 97 1.06 -5.40 2.36
C THR A 97 0.37 -5.19 1.01
N LEU A 98 0.49 -3.98 0.44
CA LEU A 98 -0.07 -3.69 -0.88
C LEU A 98 0.68 -4.42 -2.00
N HIS A 99 1.99 -4.64 -1.86
CA HIS A 99 2.73 -5.53 -2.76
C HIS A 99 2.13 -6.93 -2.78
N ALA A 100 1.89 -7.52 -1.60
CA ALA A 100 1.28 -8.85 -1.51
C ALA A 100 -0.12 -8.89 -2.16
N VAL A 101 -0.93 -7.83 -1.94
CA VAL A 101 -2.25 -7.71 -2.59
C VAL A 101 -2.13 -7.63 -4.11
N ALA A 102 -1.23 -6.80 -4.63
CA ALA A 102 -1.02 -6.63 -6.06
C ALA A 102 -0.51 -7.92 -6.72
N GLU A 103 0.48 -8.58 -6.10
CA GLU A 103 1.02 -9.84 -6.61
C GLU A 103 -0.03 -10.97 -6.59
N LYS A 104 -0.85 -11.01 -5.52
CA LYS A 104 -1.96 -11.97 -5.42
C LYS A 104 -3.01 -11.77 -6.51
N GLN A 105 -3.40 -10.51 -6.78
CA GLN A 105 -4.31 -10.20 -7.89
C GLN A 105 -3.75 -10.66 -9.26
N ILE A 106 -2.44 -10.53 -9.45
CA ILE A 106 -1.78 -10.96 -10.69
C ILE A 106 -1.77 -12.48 -10.78
N GLU A 107 -1.43 -13.18 -9.69
CA GLU A 107 -1.34 -14.64 -9.62
C GLU A 107 -2.70 -15.31 -9.82
N ASP A 108 -3.70 -14.86 -9.05
CA ASP A 108 -5.07 -15.39 -9.10
C ASP A 108 -5.84 -14.91 -10.34
N ARG A 109 -5.33 -13.90 -11.04
CA ARG A 109 -6.02 -13.19 -12.13
C ARG A 109 -7.37 -12.62 -11.70
N ASP A 110 -7.44 -12.14 -10.48
CA ASP A 110 -8.65 -11.59 -9.89
C ASP A 110 -8.38 -10.22 -9.24
N PRO A 111 -8.88 -9.12 -9.85
CA PRO A 111 -9.61 -9.10 -11.13
C PRO A 111 -8.69 -9.36 -12.34
N ILE A 112 -9.24 -9.95 -13.40
CA ILE A 112 -8.47 -10.23 -14.62
C ILE A 112 -7.81 -9.00 -15.22
N GLU A 113 -8.40 -7.82 -15.02
CA GLU A 113 -7.89 -6.54 -15.48
C GLU A 113 -6.54 -6.18 -14.82
N ALA A 114 -6.30 -6.60 -13.57
CA ALA A 114 -5.01 -6.41 -12.90
C ALA A 114 -3.90 -7.21 -13.59
N PHE A 115 -4.15 -8.48 -13.91
CA PHE A 115 -3.24 -9.31 -14.69
C PHE A 115 -2.99 -8.76 -16.09
N GLN A 116 -4.04 -8.30 -16.77
CA GLN A 116 -3.91 -7.69 -18.11
C GLN A 116 -3.12 -6.38 -18.07
N PHE A 117 -3.34 -5.54 -17.08
CA PHE A 117 -2.59 -4.30 -16.87
C PHE A 117 -1.11 -4.60 -16.63
N TYR A 118 -0.80 -5.51 -15.72
CA TYR A 118 0.56 -5.93 -15.41
C TYR A 118 1.31 -6.40 -16.67
N ASN A 119 0.70 -7.31 -17.46
CA ASN A 119 1.32 -7.79 -18.69
C ASN A 119 1.52 -6.67 -19.73
N ALA A 120 0.59 -5.72 -19.84
CA ALA A 120 0.74 -4.58 -20.71
C ALA A 120 1.92 -3.68 -20.28
N MET A 121 2.17 -3.53 -18.97
CA MET A 121 3.33 -2.77 -18.47
C MET A 121 4.65 -3.50 -18.78
N LEU A 122 4.70 -4.82 -18.65
CA LEU A 122 5.88 -5.60 -19.08
C LEU A 122 6.16 -5.45 -20.58
N GLN A 123 5.13 -5.46 -21.42
CA GLN A 123 5.25 -5.21 -22.87
C GLN A 123 5.75 -3.77 -23.16
N ASN A 124 5.43 -2.81 -22.29
CA ASN A 124 5.96 -1.45 -22.33
C ASN A 124 7.37 -1.31 -21.71
N LYS A 125 8.06 -2.43 -21.48
CA LYS A 125 9.44 -2.54 -20.97
C LYS A 125 9.61 -2.12 -19.51
N CYS A 126 8.55 -2.08 -18.71
CA CYS A 126 8.68 -2.03 -17.26
C CYS A 126 9.33 -3.33 -16.78
N SER A 127 10.18 -3.23 -15.77
CA SER A 127 10.56 -4.38 -14.97
C SER A 127 9.32 -4.94 -14.22
N ARG A 128 9.42 -6.17 -13.71
CA ARG A 128 8.37 -6.75 -12.87
C ARG A 128 8.01 -5.82 -11.70
N HIS A 129 9.02 -5.33 -11.00
CA HIS A 129 8.88 -4.47 -9.84
C HIS A 129 8.18 -3.15 -10.19
N GLU A 130 8.61 -2.46 -11.26
CA GLU A 130 7.94 -1.23 -11.72
C GLU A 130 6.48 -1.46 -12.12
N ALA A 131 6.17 -2.57 -12.78
CA ALA A 131 4.79 -2.89 -13.15
C ALA A 131 3.90 -3.15 -11.93
N ILE A 132 4.42 -3.82 -10.90
CA ILE A 132 3.74 -4.03 -9.61
C ILE A 132 3.53 -2.68 -8.92
N HIS A 133 4.55 -1.81 -8.85
CA HIS A 133 4.44 -0.48 -8.25
C HIS A 133 3.39 0.40 -8.94
N LEU A 134 3.25 0.33 -10.26
CA LEU A 134 2.18 1.04 -10.97
C LEU A 134 0.80 0.53 -10.55
N LEU A 135 0.63 -0.80 -10.43
CA LEU A 135 -0.61 -1.40 -9.97
C LEU A 135 -0.91 -1.00 -8.52
N LEU A 136 0.09 -1.07 -7.65
CA LEU A 136 0.01 -0.68 -6.24
C LEU A 136 -0.43 0.79 -6.10
N ASN A 137 0.13 1.70 -6.89
CA ASN A 137 -0.25 3.11 -6.90
C ASN A 137 -1.71 3.34 -7.34
N ILE A 138 -2.27 2.48 -8.17
CA ILE A 138 -3.69 2.52 -8.51
C ILE A 138 -4.52 1.99 -7.32
N ILE A 139 -4.16 0.84 -6.75
CA ILE A 139 -4.87 0.23 -5.62
C ILE A 139 -4.97 1.21 -4.44
N ILE A 140 -3.84 1.84 -4.06
CA ILE A 140 -3.79 2.71 -2.88
C ILE A 140 -4.73 3.91 -2.99
N ARG A 141 -4.95 4.43 -4.19
CA ARG A 141 -5.89 5.54 -4.43
C ARG A 141 -7.32 5.15 -4.14
N PHE A 142 -7.75 4.02 -4.69
CA PHE A 142 -9.10 3.52 -4.45
C PHE A 142 -9.28 3.11 -2.99
N LEU A 143 -8.22 2.59 -2.36
CA LEU A 143 -8.24 2.27 -0.93
C LEU A 143 -8.43 3.54 -0.08
N PHE A 144 -7.64 4.59 -0.32
CA PHE A 144 -7.79 5.84 0.43
C PHE A 144 -9.13 6.54 0.15
N GLN A 145 -9.64 6.48 -1.08
CA GLN A 145 -10.96 6.98 -1.38
C GLN A 145 -12.04 6.23 -0.60
N ALA A 146 -12.02 4.91 -0.61
CA ALA A 146 -12.97 4.08 0.11
C ALA A 146 -12.94 4.34 1.63
N LEU A 147 -11.73 4.47 2.21
CA LEU A 147 -11.56 4.80 3.62
C LEU A 147 -12.09 6.19 3.96
N LYS A 148 -11.79 7.19 3.13
CA LYS A 148 -12.26 8.57 3.32
C LYS A 148 -13.78 8.68 3.24
N GLU A 149 -14.39 7.98 2.29
CA GLU A 149 -15.84 7.99 2.06
C GLU A 149 -16.60 6.98 2.94
N LYS A 150 -15.86 6.15 3.72
CA LYS A 150 -16.42 5.07 4.56
C LYS A 150 -17.31 4.10 3.76
N VAL A 151 -16.88 3.75 2.57
CA VAL A 151 -17.58 2.82 1.66
C VAL A 151 -16.71 1.61 1.35
N ALA A 152 -17.33 0.58 0.77
CA ALA A 152 -16.59 -0.58 0.27
C ALA A 152 -15.65 -0.18 -0.87
N PHE A 153 -14.56 -0.95 -1.06
CA PHE A 153 -13.63 -0.74 -2.16
C PHE A 153 -14.38 -0.75 -3.51
N PRO A 154 -14.26 0.32 -4.33
CA PRO A 154 -15.04 0.49 -5.55
C PRO A 154 -14.45 -0.35 -6.70
N LEU A 155 -14.67 -1.66 -6.63
CA LEU A 155 -14.05 -2.65 -7.52
C LEU A 155 -14.30 -2.36 -9.01
N ASP A 156 -15.52 -1.96 -9.39
CA ASP A 156 -15.85 -1.70 -10.80
C ASP A 156 -15.07 -0.50 -11.33
N SER A 157 -15.01 0.60 -10.58
CA SER A 157 -14.22 1.78 -10.97
C SER A 157 -12.73 1.48 -11.04
N TYR A 158 -12.22 0.65 -10.13
CA TYR A 158 -10.85 0.16 -10.16
C TYR A 158 -10.56 -0.62 -11.45
N ARG A 159 -11.43 -1.57 -11.82
CA ARG A 159 -11.33 -2.35 -13.07
C ARG A 159 -11.36 -1.45 -14.31
N GLU A 160 -12.28 -0.48 -14.35
CA GLU A 160 -12.37 0.49 -15.46
C GLU A 160 -11.06 1.29 -15.63
N VAL A 161 -10.45 1.74 -14.53
CA VAL A 161 -9.15 2.45 -14.57
C VAL A 161 -8.03 1.55 -15.08
N LEU A 162 -7.97 0.29 -14.65
CA LEU A 162 -6.99 -0.67 -15.16
C LEU A 162 -7.13 -0.88 -16.67
N VAL A 163 -8.36 -1.04 -17.17
CA VAL A 163 -8.65 -1.15 -18.61
C VAL A 163 -8.21 0.11 -19.36
N ALA A 164 -8.52 1.28 -18.82
CA ALA A 164 -8.17 2.56 -19.45
C ALA A 164 -6.64 2.81 -19.45
N TYR A 165 -5.91 2.30 -18.44
CA TYR A 165 -4.49 2.57 -18.28
C TYR A 165 -3.59 1.53 -18.97
N LYS A 166 -4.05 0.29 -19.20
CA LYS A 166 -3.23 -0.75 -19.85
C LYS A 166 -2.71 -0.38 -21.24
N SER A 167 -3.38 0.52 -21.95
CA SER A 167 -2.94 1.02 -23.27
C SER A 167 -2.04 2.25 -23.19
N ARG A 168 -1.73 2.75 -22.00
CA ARG A 168 -0.92 3.97 -21.81
C ARG A 168 0.52 3.63 -21.50
N LYS A 169 1.42 4.55 -21.85
CA LYS A 169 2.84 4.45 -21.45
C LYS A 169 2.97 4.66 -19.93
N PRO A 170 3.93 3.98 -19.26
CA PRO A 170 4.17 4.08 -17.82
C PRO A 170 4.29 5.53 -17.32
N ASP A 171 5.12 6.35 -17.95
CA ASP A 171 5.32 7.76 -17.58
C ASP A 171 4.01 8.58 -17.61
N LYS A 172 3.09 8.23 -18.51
CA LYS A 172 1.81 8.91 -18.61
C LYS A 172 0.87 8.50 -17.50
N ILE A 173 0.95 7.24 -17.07
CA ILE A 173 0.19 6.73 -15.92
C ILE A 173 0.68 7.44 -14.66
N ILE A 174 1.98 7.51 -14.40
CA ILE A 174 2.57 8.19 -13.25
C ILE A 174 2.06 9.63 -13.18
N ARG A 175 2.17 10.39 -14.26
CA ARG A 175 1.67 11.79 -14.31
C ARG A 175 0.17 11.95 -14.06
N LEU A 176 -0.63 10.94 -14.42
CA LEU A 176 -2.07 10.95 -14.13
C LEU A 176 -2.33 10.65 -12.66
N LEU A 177 -1.51 9.79 -12.09
CA LEU A 177 -1.56 9.45 -10.68
C LEU A 177 -1.08 10.60 -9.76
N GLU A 178 -0.18 11.47 -10.18
CA GLU A 178 0.31 12.64 -9.43
C GLU A 178 -0.68 13.83 -9.40
N LYS A 179 -1.64 13.88 -10.33
CA LYS A 179 -2.52 15.05 -10.51
C LYS A 179 -3.79 15.04 -9.68
N VAL A 180 -4.05 13.98 -8.94
CA VAL A 180 -5.25 13.77 -8.14
C VAL A 180 -4.88 13.66 -6.67
#